data_07ab22a45f07e9c3bad02af648d45fe3
#
_entry.id   07ab22a45f07e9c3bad02af648d45fe3
#
_cell.length_a   1.000
_cell.length_b   1.000
_cell.length_c   1.000
_cell.angle_alpha   90.00
_cell.angle_beta   90.00
_cell.angle_gamma   90.00
#
_symmetry.space_group_name_H-M   'P 1'
#
loop_
_entity.id
_entity.type
_entity.pdbx_description
1 polymer ?
#
loop_
_entity_poly.entity_id
_entity_poly.type
_entity_poly.pdbx_seq_one_letter_code
_entity_poly.pdbx_strand_id
1 'polypeptide(L)'
;MTESWFRREFLSPRRLIFNVLFYGLQLFFFGYGWSSQERNQKLAALNGLNGAGLVLAFLGGCILLPMLRNVIRVIRPKLAWLFPADENIWFHRQVAYALAFWSMVHTTAHYVNFFNVERTQVRILKALDIHYTQAGGISGHFMLLIMVLMYTTAHHKVRNQCFEAFWYTHHLAFFWFIGLYAHATGCFVRDSVEPAYTTTFPFYNTEFCLGYESWRFTIWPGIAYFAERVWREIRARRATRLSKVLVHPSGAMELRIIKPSFKYVAGQWLFINIPDISGYQWHPFTITSAPEDPYVSVHIRQVGDWTYALGDRLGAGPSVVQAMTKAAMAGEEKDESIYGTRGNFVELGTGSRDLPEVRIDGPYGAPAEDVFNVEVAVLIGAGIGVTPFASILKHIWYRQKKGTLMSLKRVEFFWVCRDAPSFGWFQTLLQEVEEAQIDPNFLRINIFLTQKIGEDMLWNIAVNDAGAEYDPLTLLRTRTMFGRPDWKTIYSRMRQAIEVGRYMPGINSQLKTTVGTYFCGPTVLARAIKEACVAQSTKDINFSFAKEHF
;
A
#
# COMPACT_ATOMS: atom_id res chain seq x y z
N MET A 1 8.33 20.61 17.93
CA MET A 1 7.60 19.64 18.76
C MET A 1 7.18 18.47 17.88
N THR A 2 7.60 17.26 18.22
CA THR A 2 7.19 16.05 17.49
C THR A 2 5.70 15.83 17.76
N GLU A 3 4.90 15.85 16.70
CA GLU A 3 3.48 15.51 16.80
C GLU A 3 3.32 14.15 17.51
N SER A 4 2.52 14.07 18.56
CA SER A 4 2.34 12.81 19.30
C SER A 4 1.81 11.73 18.34
N TRP A 5 2.22 10.47 18.57
CA TRP A 5 1.72 9.33 17.80
C TRP A 5 0.19 9.32 17.72
N PHE A 6 -0.48 9.61 18.83
CA PHE A 6 -1.93 9.66 18.94
C PHE A 6 -2.54 10.71 17.98
N ARG A 7 -1.99 11.93 17.96
CA ARG A 7 -2.51 13.00 17.09
C ARG A 7 -2.40 12.63 15.62
N ARG A 8 -1.30 12.02 15.24
CA ARG A 8 -1.07 11.58 13.86
C ARG A 8 -1.95 10.39 13.45
N GLU A 9 -2.17 9.43 14.36
CA GLU A 9 -2.91 8.21 14.07
C GLU A 9 -4.42 8.42 14.08
N PHE A 10 -4.94 9.29 14.96
CA PHE A 10 -6.37 9.45 15.18
C PHE A 10 -6.95 10.81 14.79
N LEU A 11 -6.20 11.89 14.87
CA LEU A 11 -6.73 13.25 14.75
C LEU A 11 -6.43 13.93 13.41
N SER A 12 -5.86 13.22 12.41
CA SER A 12 -5.77 13.80 11.07
C SER A 12 -7.19 13.98 10.49
N PRO A 13 -7.51 15.07 9.76
CA PRO A 13 -8.90 15.40 9.39
C PRO A 13 -9.65 14.26 8.69
N ARG A 14 -9.00 13.54 7.75
CA ARG A 14 -9.62 12.40 7.05
C ARG A 14 -9.86 11.20 7.97
N ARG A 15 -8.91 10.91 8.88
CA ARG A 15 -9.02 9.81 9.83
C ARG A 15 -9.97 10.12 10.97
N LEU A 16 -10.11 11.39 11.36
CA LEU A 16 -10.98 11.80 12.47
C LEU A 16 -12.43 11.43 12.21
N ILE A 17 -12.97 11.82 11.05
CA ILE A 17 -14.36 11.49 10.67
C ILE A 17 -14.56 9.97 10.69
N PHE A 18 -13.66 9.25 10.05
CA PHE A 18 -13.70 7.80 10.03
C PHE A 18 -13.64 7.19 11.44
N ASN A 19 -12.72 7.64 12.29
CA ASN A 19 -12.56 7.13 13.65
C ASN A 19 -13.79 7.39 14.52
N VAL A 20 -14.37 8.58 14.44
CA VAL A 20 -15.60 8.93 15.17
C VAL A 20 -16.73 7.97 14.79
N LEU A 21 -16.93 7.73 13.50
CA LEU A 21 -17.96 6.80 13.02
C LEU A 21 -17.62 5.35 13.39
N PHE A 22 -16.42 4.92 13.17
CA PHE A 22 -15.99 3.53 13.40
C PHE A 22 -16.04 3.12 14.86
N TYR A 23 -15.50 3.95 15.75
CA TYR A 23 -15.55 3.67 17.21
C TYR A 23 -16.92 3.98 17.80
N GLY A 24 -17.64 4.99 17.26
CA GLY A 24 -19.02 5.28 17.64
C GLY A 24 -19.97 4.12 17.35
N LEU A 25 -19.84 3.47 16.20
CA LEU A 25 -20.60 2.27 15.86
C LEU A 25 -20.28 1.10 16.80
N GLN A 26 -19.03 0.92 17.21
CA GLN A 26 -18.66 -0.13 18.19
C GLN A 26 -19.33 0.12 19.54
N LEU A 27 -19.32 1.36 20.03
CA LEU A 27 -20.00 1.71 21.27
C LEU A 27 -21.53 1.54 21.16
N PHE A 28 -22.10 1.88 20.02
CA PHE A 28 -23.53 1.65 19.76
C PHE A 28 -23.87 0.16 19.78
N PHE A 29 -23.13 -0.69 19.06
CA PHE A 29 -23.37 -2.13 19.07
C PHE A 29 -23.13 -2.76 20.45
N PHE A 30 -22.13 -2.27 21.19
CA PHE A 30 -21.89 -2.73 22.55
C PHE A 30 -23.05 -2.37 23.46
N GLY A 31 -23.51 -1.12 23.47
CA GLY A 31 -24.65 -0.66 24.28
C GLY A 31 -25.95 -1.37 23.91
N TYR A 32 -26.20 -1.56 22.62
CA TYR A 32 -27.36 -2.34 22.15
C TYR A 32 -27.29 -3.80 22.63
N GLY A 33 -26.14 -4.45 22.47
CA GLY A 33 -25.93 -5.81 22.93
C GLY A 33 -26.04 -5.93 24.44
N TRP A 34 -25.50 -4.96 25.19
CA TRP A 34 -25.66 -4.89 26.67
C TRP A 34 -27.13 -4.80 27.05
N SER A 35 -27.88 -3.84 26.54
CA SER A 35 -29.30 -3.66 26.89
C SER A 35 -30.18 -4.84 26.45
N SER A 36 -29.79 -5.55 25.39
CA SER A 36 -30.45 -6.76 24.92
C SER A 36 -30.25 -7.93 25.91
N GLN A 37 -29.09 -8.04 26.53
CA GLN A 37 -28.80 -9.08 27.52
C GLN A 37 -29.48 -8.83 28.86
N GLU A 38 -29.54 -7.57 29.34
CA GLU A 38 -30.21 -7.23 30.59
C GLU A 38 -31.71 -7.55 30.59
N ARG A 39 -32.35 -7.47 29.41
CA ARG A 39 -33.77 -7.82 29.27
C ARG A 39 -34.07 -9.32 29.43
N ASN A 40 -33.06 -10.15 29.39
CA ASN A 40 -33.23 -11.59 29.48
C ASN A 40 -33.10 -12.06 30.93
N GLN A 41 -34.19 -11.96 31.69
CA GLN A 41 -34.24 -12.30 33.13
C GLN A 41 -33.87 -13.75 33.44
N LYS A 42 -34.00 -14.70 32.50
CA LYS A 42 -33.63 -16.11 32.69
C LYS A 42 -32.11 -16.32 32.76
N LEU A 43 -31.35 -15.33 32.31
CA LEU A 43 -29.89 -15.36 32.27
C LEU A 43 -29.28 -14.26 33.17
N ALA A 44 -29.89 -14.03 34.33
CA ALA A 44 -29.46 -13.01 35.30
C ALA A 44 -27.97 -13.14 35.73
N ALA A 45 -27.37 -14.32 35.52
CA ALA A 45 -25.94 -14.54 35.72
C ALA A 45 -25.06 -14.00 34.56
N LEU A 46 -25.64 -13.60 33.41
CA LEU A 46 -24.89 -13.12 32.29
C LEU A 46 -24.60 -11.64 32.44
N ASN A 47 -23.33 -11.33 32.40
CA ASN A 47 -22.87 -9.96 32.44
C ASN A 47 -23.16 -9.27 31.10
N GLY A 48 -23.66 -8.03 31.12
CA GLY A 48 -23.86 -7.17 29.93
C GLY A 48 -22.64 -7.05 29.04
N LEU A 49 -21.42 -7.30 29.54
CA LEU A 49 -20.18 -7.38 28.77
C LEU A 49 -20.24 -8.36 27.58
N ASN A 50 -21.19 -9.29 27.55
CA ASN A 50 -21.47 -10.15 26.40
C ASN A 50 -21.89 -9.35 25.14
N GLY A 51 -22.33 -8.09 25.28
CA GLY A 51 -22.52 -7.16 24.18
C GLY A 51 -21.29 -7.02 23.28
N ALA A 52 -20.10 -7.32 23.79
CA ALA A 52 -18.87 -7.40 23.02
C ALA A 52 -18.94 -8.40 21.85
N GLY A 53 -19.74 -9.47 21.97
CA GLY A 53 -19.94 -10.44 20.88
C GLY A 53 -20.57 -9.83 19.64
N LEU A 54 -21.50 -8.89 19.78
CA LEU A 54 -22.08 -8.17 18.64
C LEU A 54 -21.07 -7.23 17.98
N VAL A 55 -20.22 -6.57 18.77
CA VAL A 55 -19.12 -5.74 18.25
C VAL A 55 -18.13 -6.60 17.46
N LEU A 56 -17.78 -7.78 17.98
CA LEU A 56 -16.87 -8.71 17.30
C LEU A 56 -17.45 -9.22 15.97
N ALA A 57 -18.76 -9.48 15.92
CA ALA A 57 -19.43 -9.84 14.67
C ALA A 57 -19.33 -8.72 13.63
N PHE A 58 -19.59 -7.48 14.00
CA PHE A 58 -19.41 -6.31 13.15
C PHE A 58 -17.96 -6.17 12.68
N LEU A 59 -16.98 -6.26 13.59
CA LEU A 59 -15.55 -6.15 13.26
C LEU A 59 -15.07 -7.30 12.37
N GLY A 60 -15.60 -8.53 12.56
CA GLY A 60 -15.32 -9.68 11.70
C GLY A 60 -15.73 -9.44 10.24
N GLY A 61 -16.83 -8.70 10.03
CA GLY A 61 -17.17 -8.21 8.69
C GLY A 61 -16.25 -7.10 8.19
N CYS A 62 -15.92 -6.14 9.05
CA CYS A 62 -15.09 -4.99 8.70
C CYS A 62 -13.64 -5.37 8.33
N ILE A 63 -13.07 -6.45 8.90
CA ILE A 63 -11.66 -6.81 8.68
C ILE A 63 -11.35 -7.18 7.22
N LEU A 64 -12.35 -7.67 6.48
CA LEU A 64 -12.22 -8.03 5.07
C LEU A 64 -12.39 -6.85 4.12
N LEU A 65 -13.12 -5.80 4.50
CA LEU A 65 -13.42 -4.66 3.63
C LEU A 65 -12.17 -3.98 3.05
N PRO A 66 -11.10 -3.70 3.83
CA PRO A 66 -9.88 -3.11 3.30
C PRO A 66 -9.12 -4.01 2.33
N MET A 67 -9.46 -5.30 2.27
CA MET A 67 -8.84 -6.29 1.39
C MET A 67 -9.56 -6.42 0.04
N LEU A 68 -10.75 -5.82 -0.11
CA LEU A 68 -11.54 -5.77 -1.35
C LEU A 68 -10.99 -4.72 -2.31
N ARG A 69 -9.86 -4.99 -2.93
CA ARG A 69 -9.09 -4.01 -3.72
C ARG A 69 -9.81 -3.50 -4.96
N ASN A 70 -10.56 -4.37 -5.65
CA ASN A 70 -11.34 -3.96 -6.81
C ASN A 70 -12.54 -3.08 -6.38
N VAL A 71 -13.18 -3.42 -5.27
CA VAL A 71 -14.26 -2.61 -4.70
C VAL A 71 -13.71 -1.24 -4.29
N ILE A 72 -12.60 -1.21 -3.56
CA ILE A 72 -11.94 0.04 -3.14
C ILE A 72 -11.60 0.91 -4.36
N ARG A 73 -11.05 0.33 -5.42
CA ARG A 73 -10.74 1.06 -6.66
C ARG A 73 -11.97 1.77 -7.24
N VAL A 74 -13.14 1.12 -7.21
CA VAL A 74 -14.38 1.67 -7.76
C VAL A 74 -14.97 2.76 -6.85
N ILE A 75 -14.92 2.56 -5.52
CA ILE A 75 -15.50 3.49 -4.57
C ILE A 75 -14.60 4.69 -4.26
N ARG A 76 -13.28 4.54 -4.40
CA ARG A 76 -12.27 5.55 -4.08
C ARG A 76 -12.58 6.94 -4.65
N PRO A 77 -12.87 7.12 -5.94
CA PRO A 77 -13.12 8.44 -6.50
C PRO A 77 -14.33 9.17 -5.88
N LYS A 78 -15.30 8.40 -5.36
CA LYS A 78 -16.56 8.92 -4.81
C LYS A 78 -16.52 9.11 -3.29
N LEU A 79 -15.83 8.24 -2.57
CA LEU A 79 -15.86 8.16 -1.11
C LEU A 79 -14.52 8.47 -0.43
N ALA A 80 -13.51 8.95 -1.16
CA ALA A 80 -12.20 9.28 -0.58
C ALA A 80 -12.26 10.39 0.49
N TRP A 81 -13.31 11.19 0.52
CA TRP A 81 -13.54 12.21 1.54
C TRP A 81 -14.03 11.64 2.88
N LEU A 82 -14.78 10.53 2.85
CA LEU A 82 -15.35 9.85 4.03
C LEU A 82 -14.50 8.69 4.50
N PHE A 83 -13.95 7.93 3.55
CA PHE A 83 -13.23 6.69 3.80
C PHE A 83 -11.78 6.82 3.34
N PRO A 84 -10.78 6.51 4.18
CA PRO A 84 -9.37 6.60 3.82
C PRO A 84 -8.97 5.45 2.88
N ALA A 85 -9.50 5.44 1.65
CA ALA A 85 -9.34 4.38 0.66
C ALA A 85 -7.87 4.14 0.27
N ASP A 86 -7.04 5.19 0.31
CA ASP A 86 -5.60 5.11 0.06
C ASP A 86 -4.82 4.52 1.25
N GLU A 87 -5.46 4.45 2.41
CA GLU A 87 -4.85 3.96 3.67
C GLU A 87 -5.51 2.64 4.12
N ASN A 88 -5.88 1.77 3.19
CA ASN A 88 -6.58 0.51 3.47
C ASN A 88 -5.85 -0.39 4.49
N ILE A 89 -4.51 -0.44 4.47
CA ILE A 89 -3.70 -1.17 5.45
C ILE A 89 -3.82 -0.53 6.85
N TRP A 90 -3.87 0.82 6.94
CA TRP A 90 -4.12 1.49 8.19
C TRP A 90 -5.51 1.13 8.74
N PHE A 91 -6.54 1.15 7.90
CA PHE A 91 -7.89 0.75 8.30
C PHE A 91 -7.92 -0.71 8.79
N HIS A 92 -7.32 -1.64 8.04
CA HIS A 92 -7.20 -3.03 8.47
C HIS A 92 -6.57 -3.16 9.87
N ARG A 93 -5.51 -2.41 10.16
CA ARG A 93 -4.89 -2.39 11.50
C ARG A 93 -5.83 -1.83 12.58
N GLN A 94 -6.61 -0.79 12.29
CA GLN A 94 -7.57 -0.26 13.27
C GLN A 94 -8.62 -1.32 13.62
N VAL A 95 -9.15 -2.02 12.62
CA VAL A 95 -10.08 -3.13 12.85
C VAL A 95 -9.41 -4.24 13.66
N ALA A 96 -8.16 -4.59 13.34
CA ALA A 96 -7.41 -5.60 14.07
C ALA A 96 -7.20 -5.21 15.54
N TYR A 97 -6.80 -3.97 15.85
CA TYR A 97 -6.66 -3.50 17.22
C TYR A 97 -7.98 -3.55 17.99
N ALA A 98 -9.08 -3.15 17.36
CA ALA A 98 -10.40 -3.23 17.94
C ALA A 98 -10.82 -4.70 18.18
N LEU A 99 -10.55 -5.61 17.22
CA LEU A 99 -10.78 -7.06 17.40
C LEU A 99 -10.02 -7.60 18.60
N ALA A 100 -8.75 -7.27 18.78
CA ALA A 100 -7.97 -7.72 19.93
C ALA A 100 -8.58 -7.23 21.25
N PHE A 101 -8.90 -5.94 21.33
CA PHE A 101 -9.51 -5.36 22.53
C PHE A 101 -10.85 -6.02 22.88
N TRP A 102 -11.78 -6.08 21.92
CA TRP A 102 -13.10 -6.64 22.17
C TRP A 102 -13.08 -8.16 22.37
N SER A 103 -12.11 -8.89 21.79
CA SER A 103 -11.91 -10.31 22.07
C SER A 103 -11.49 -10.53 23.52
N MET A 104 -10.63 -9.68 24.09
CA MET A 104 -10.28 -9.75 25.51
C MET A 104 -11.50 -9.49 26.39
N VAL A 105 -12.30 -8.44 26.10
CA VAL A 105 -13.53 -8.14 26.84
C VAL A 105 -14.51 -9.32 26.77
N HIS A 106 -14.73 -9.86 25.57
CA HIS A 106 -15.64 -10.97 25.32
C HIS A 106 -15.21 -12.25 26.06
N THR A 107 -13.94 -12.61 25.96
CA THR A 107 -13.39 -13.80 26.64
C THR A 107 -13.50 -13.65 28.15
N THR A 108 -13.11 -12.50 28.70
CA THR A 108 -13.24 -12.24 30.16
C THR A 108 -14.70 -12.34 30.61
N ALA A 109 -15.63 -11.79 29.84
CA ALA A 109 -17.05 -11.88 30.13
C ALA A 109 -17.53 -13.33 30.19
N HIS A 110 -17.10 -14.18 29.27
CA HIS A 110 -17.45 -15.60 29.27
C HIS A 110 -16.85 -16.36 30.46
N TYR A 111 -15.60 -16.10 30.83
CA TYR A 111 -15.03 -16.68 32.05
C TYR A 111 -15.84 -16.31 33.28
N VAL A 112 -16.18 -15.04 33.47
CA VAL A 112 -17.03 -14.60 34.58
C VAL A 112 -18.40 -15.29 34.56
N ASN A 113 -19.02 -15.38 33.37
CA ASN A 113 -20.32 -16.02 33.22
C ASN A 113 -20.28 -17.50 33.60
N PHE A 114 -19.28 -18.24 33.18
CA PHE A 114 -19.18 -19.67 33.44
C PHE A 114 -18.87 -19.95 34.90
N PHE A 115 -18.04 -19.12 35.56
CA PHE A 115 -17.89 -19.20 37.02
C PHE A 115 -19.18 -18.87 37.76
N ASN A 116 -19.98 -17.92 37.29
CA ASN A 116 -21.29 -17.63 37.87
C ASN A 116 -22.27 -18.80 37.68
N VAL A 117 -22.29 -19.44 36.51
CA VAL A 117 -23.09 -20.63 36.22
C VAL A 117 -22.73 -21.78 37.20
N GLU A 118 -21.43 -22.02 37.39
CA GLU A 118 -20.94 -23.01 38.35
C GLU A 118 -21.36 -22.66 39.79
N ARG A 119 -21.17 -21.42 40.23
CA ARG A 119 -21.49 -20.96 41.59
C ARG A 119 -22.98 -20.98 41.89
N THR A 120 -23.81 -20.65 40.95
CA THR A 120 -25.27 -20.61 41.11
C THR A 120 -25.93 -21.95 40.87
N GLN A 121 -25.17 -22.98 40.52
CA GLN A 121 -25.67 -24.34 40.23
C GLN A 121 -26.79 -24.36 39.17
N VAL A 122 -26.84 -23.37 38.28
CA VAL A 122 -27.82 -23.35 37.19
C VAL A 122 -27.62 -24.55 36.26
N ARG A 123 -26.36 -25.05 36.16
CA ARG A 123 -26.01 -26.30 35.47
C ARG A 123 -24.96 -27.08 36.24
N ILE A 124 -25.00 -28.42 36.15
CA ILE A 124 -24.10 -29.35 36.83
C ILE A 124 -22.74 -29.44 36.08
N LEU A 125 -22.23 -28.35 35.54
CA LEU A 125 -20.96 -28.33 34.84
C LEU A 125 -20.03 -27.33 35.51
N LYS A 126 -18.75 -27.69 35.62
CA LYS A 126 -17.71 -26.77 36.09
C LYS A 126 -17.36 -25.75 34.99
N ALA A 127 -16.98 -24.57 35.39
CA ALA A 127 -16.60 -23.50 34.49
C ALA A 127 -15.51 -23.93 33.46
N LEU A 128 -14.53 -24.69 33.95
CA LEU A 128 -13.46 -25.22 33.08
C LEU A 128 -13.98 -26.25 32.08
N ASP A 129 -14.90 -27.12 32.49
CA ASP A 129 -15.48 -28.12 31.59
C ASP A 129 -16.23 -27.42 30.44
N ILE A 130 -16.95 -26.33 30.73
CA ILE A 130 -17.65 -25.55 29.74
C ILE A 130 -16.66 -24.96 28.71
N HIS A 131 -15.54 -24.40 29.15
CA HIS A 131 -14.54 -23.83 28.27
C HIS A 131 -13.92 -24.85 27.30
N TYR A 132 -13.72 -26.10 27.74
CA TYR A 132 -12.97 -27.10 26.99
C TYR A 132 -13.82 -28.21 26.38
N THR A 133 -15.12 -28.24 26.61
CA THR A 133 -16.01 -29.25 26.03
C THR A 133 -17.09 -28.67 25.13
N GLN A 134 -17.36 -27.36 25.25
CA GLN A 134 -18.38 -26.70 24.42
C GLN A 134 -17.80 -26.10 23.17
N ALA A 135 -18.55 -26.13 22.07
CA ALA A 135 -18.11 -25.63 20.77
C ALA A 135 -17.62 -24.17 20.83
N GLY A 136 -18.34 -23.30 21.55
CA GLY A 136 -17.97 -21.90 21.72
C GLY A 136 -16.66 -21.72 22.50
N GLY A 137 -16.43 -22.51 23.55
CA GLY A 137 -15.20 -22.44 24.34
C GLY A 137 -13.98 -22.90 23.57
N ILE A 138 -14.03 -24.10 22.95
CA ILE A 138 -12.92 -24.67 22.17
C ILE A 138 -12.58 -23.78 20.98
N SER A 139 -13.57 -23.41 20.18
CA SER A 139 -13.34 -22.57 18.99
C SER A 139 -12.83 -21.18 19.36
N GLY A 140 -13.31 -20.60 20.49
CA GLY A 140 -12.82 -19.32 21.00
C GLY A 140 -11.33 -19.37 21.36
N HIS A 141 -10.89 -20.39 22.12
CA HIS A 141 -9.47 -20.57 22.46
C HIS A 141 -8.60 -20.80 21.23
N PHE A 142 -9.09 -21.59 20.26
CA PHE A 142 -8.39 -21.82 19.01
C PHE A 142 -8.21 -20.52 18.21
N MET A 143 -9.27 -19.70 18.12
CA MET A 143 -9.22 -18.40 17.46
C MET A 143 -8.26 -17.42 18.17
N LEU A 144 -8.23 -17.40 19.50
CA LEU A 144 -7.29 -16.58 20.26
C LEU A 144 -5.84 -17.00 20.02
N LEU A 145 -5.55 -18.30 19.97
CA LEU A 145 -4.21 -18.80 19.63
C LEU A 145 -3.78 -18.31 18.25
N ILE A 146 -4.64 -18.45 17.24
CA ILE A 146 -4.37 -17.93 15.90
C ILE A 146 -4.13 -16.42 15.93
N MET A 147 -4.96 -15.66 16.65
CA MET A 147 -4.79 -14.21 16.78
C MET A 147 -3.42 -13.86 17.37
N VAL A 148 -2.99 -14.54 18.45
CA VAL A 148 -1.68 -14.31 19.06
C VAL A 148 -0.55 -14.52 18.04
N LEU A 149 -0.58 -15.61 17.26
CA LEU A 149 0.41 -15.90 16.23
C LEU A 149 0.43 -14.83 15.14
N MET A 150 -0.75 -14.47 14.62
CA MET A 150 -0.89 -13.46 13.58
C MET A 150 -0.42 -12.06 14.03
N TYR A 151 -0.80 -11.64 15.24
CA TYR A 151 -0.46 -10.32 15.76
C TYR A 151 1.02 -10.19 16.08
N THR A 152 1.62 -11.24 16.67
CA THR A 152 3.05 -11.28 16.99
C THR A 152 3.88 -11.10 15.72
N THR A 153 3.57 -11.84 14.67
CA THR A 153 4.32 -11.77 13.40
C THR A 153 3.99 -10.53 12.57
N ALA A 154 2.79 -9.97 12.69
CA ALA A 154 2.40 -8.71 12.04
C ALA A 154 3.05 -7.48 12.68
N HIS A 155 3.67 -7.63 13.87
CA HIS A 155 4.37 -6.51 14.51
C HIS A 155 5.52 -6.03 13.62
N HIS A 156 5.65 -4.70 13.48
CA HIS A 156 6.57 -4.09 12.50
C HIS A 156 8.02 -4.55 12.61
N LYS A 157 8.53 -4.84 13.81
CA LYS A 157 9.91 -5.34 14.01
C LYS A 157 10.07 -6.73 13.40
N VAL A 158 9.14 -7.66 13.70
CA VAL A 158 9.19 -9.03 13.18
C VAL A 158 9.00 -9.02 11.67
N ARG A 159 7.98 -8.33 11.18
CA ARG A 159 7.68 -8.26 9.75
C ARG A 159 8.82 -7.64 8.92
N ASN A 160 9.56 -6.67 9.46
CA ASN A 160 10.69 -6.06 8.75
C ASN A 160 11.96 -6.94 8.79
N GLN A 161 12.08 -7.83 9.76
CA GLN A 161 13.20 -8.77 9.85
C GLN A 161 12.96 -10.05 9.05
N CYS A 162 11.72 -10.56 9.08
CA CYS A 162 11.34 -11.78 8.38
C CYS A 162 9.90 -11.64 7.86
N PHE A 163 9.77 -11.17 6.61
CA PHE A 163 8.48 -10.96 5.98
C PHE A 163 7.73 -12.28 5.76
N GLU A 164 8.43 -13.36 5.48
CA GLU A 164 7.88 -14.69 5.27
C GLU A 164 7.18 -15.22 6.51
N ALA A 165 7.75 -15.00 7.71
CA ALA A 165 7.11 -15.39 8.96
C ALA A 165 5.75 -14.71 9.13
N PHE A 166 5.67 -13.40 8.84
CA PHE A 166 4.39 -12.68 8.79
C PHE A 166 3.47 -13.25 7.73
N TRP A 167 3.97 -13.46 6.51
CA TRP A 167 3.16 -13.88 5.39
C TRP A 167 2.49 -15.23 5.62
N TYR A 168 3.25 -16.24 6.05
CA TYR A 168 2.73 -17.59 6.28
C TYR A 168 1.76 -17.63 7.48
N THR A 169 2.13 -17.03 8.60
CA THR A 169 1.25 -17.02 9.78
C THR A 169 -0.03 -16.24 9.56
N HIS A 170 0.01 -15.18 8.71
CA HIS A 170 -1.19 -14.40 8.40
C HIS A 170 -2.23 -15.20 7.60
N HIS A 171 -1.84 -16.24 6.87
CA HIS A 171 -2.76 -17.15 6.19
C HIS A 171 -3.56 -18.02 7.17
N LEU A 172 -3.16 -18.12 8.44
CA LEU A 172 -3.99 -18.72 9.49
C LEU A 172 -5.34 -18.00 9.65
N ALA A 173 -5.48 -16.79 9.09
CA ALA A 173 -6.76 -16.10 8.98
C ALA A 173 -7.86 -16.98 8.36
N PHE A 174 -7.53 -17.86 7.42
CA PHE A 174 -8.49 -18.82 6.86
C PHE A 174 -9.09 -19.72 7.94
N PHE A 175 -8.25 -20.30 8.80
CA PHE A 175 -8.70 -21.14 9.90
C PHE A 175 -9.40 -20.32 10.99
N TRP A 176 -8.98 -19.07 11.20
CA TRP A 176 -9.67 -18.15 12.10
C TRP A 176 -11.11 -17.89 11.65
N PHE A 177 -11.35 -17.68 10.35
CA PHE A 177 -12.72 -17.52 9.82
C PHE A 177 -13.55 -18.81 9.94
N ILE A 178 -12.96 -19.98 9.68
CA ILE A 178 -13.64 -21.27 9.95
C ILE A 178 -14.04 -21.34 11.42
N GLY A 179 -13.10 -21.01 12.32
CA GLY A 179 -13.37 -20.93 13.76
C GLY A 179 -14.49 -19.96 14.08
N LEU A 180 -14.52 -18.78 13.48
CA LEU A 180 -15.55 -17.76 13.69
C LEU A 180 -16.96 -18.28 13.33
N TYR A 181 -17.10 -18.97 12.20
CA TYR A 181 -18.38 -19.57 11.81
C TYR A 181 -18.79 -20.74 12.73
N ALA A 182 -17.85 -21.58 13.12
CA ALA A 182 -18.11 -22.66 14.07
C ALA A 182 -18.44 -22.12 15.47
N HIS A 183 -17.79 -21.04 15.91
CA HIS A 183 -18.01 -20.40 17.21
C HIS A 183 -19.46 -19.91 17.38
N ALA A 184 -20.05 -19.40 16.30
CA ALA A 184 -21.42 -18.92 16.30
C ALA A 184 -22.49 -20.04 16.47
N THR A 185 -22.11 -21.30 16.34
CA THR A 185 -23.04 -22.45 16.52
C THR A 185 -23.17 -22.91 17.97
N GLY A 186 -22.35 -22.37 18.90
CA GLY A 186 -22.39 -22.73 20.32
C GLY A 186 -23.57 -22.08 21.04
N CYS A 187 -24.46 -22.88 21.61
CA CYS A 187 -25.70 -22.43 22.26
C CYS A 187 -25.67 -22.32 23.77
N PHE A 188 -24.59 -22.71 24.41
CA PHE A 188 -24.53 -22.93 25.84
C PHE A 188 -25.02 -21.77 26.72
N VAL A 189 -24.85 -20.55 26.25
CA VAL A 189 -25.06 -19.35 27.07
C VAL A 189 -26.49 -18.78 26.93
N ARG A 190 -27.23 -19.10 25.85
CA ARG A 190 -28.46 -18.37 25.57
C ARG A 190 -29.77 -19.05 25.87
N ASP A 191 -29.86 -20.36 25.72
CA ASP A 191 -31.20 -20.85 25.37
C ASP A 191 -31.92 -21.74 26.35
N SER A 192 -31.33 -22.31 27.35
CA SER A 192 -32.14 -23.07 28.31
C SER A 192 -31.43 -23.44 29.58
N VAL A 193 -32.20 -23.41 30.66
CA VAL A 193 -31.86 -23.96 31.94
C VAL A 193 -32.00 -25.50 31.95
N GLU A 194 -32.58 -26.08 30.88
CA GLU A 194 -32.86 -27.51 30.81
C GLU A 194 -31.66 -28.32 30.32
N PRO A 195 -31.34 -29.45 31.01
CA PRO A 195 -30.17 -30.30 30.68
C PRO A 195 -30.19 -30.89 29.27
N ALA A 196 -31.36 -31.04 28.66
CA ALA A 196 -31.52 -31.62 27.31
C ALA A 196 -30.90 -30.78 26.18
N TYR A 197 -30.59 -29.51 26.45
CA TYR A 197 -30.04 -28.59 25.45
C TYR A 197 -28.56 -28.27 25.69
N THR A 198 -27.85 -29.08 26.47
CA THR A 198 -26.39 -28.99 26.55
C THR A 198 -25.79 -29.55 25.26
N THR A 199 -25.33 -28.64 24.42
CA THR A 199 -24.62 -29.03 23.21
C THR A 199 -23.22 -29.50 23.55
N THR A 200 -22.98 -30.77 23.38
CA THR A 200 -21.63 -31.33 23.32
C THR A 200 -21.09 -31.21 21.90
N PHE A 201 -19.80 -30.83 21.81
CA PHE A 201 -19.12 -30.82 20.51
C PHE A 201 -19.27 -32.18 19.79
N PRO A 202 -19.48 -32.26 18.45
CA PRO A 202 -19.45 -31.19 17.50
C PRO A 202 -20.81 -30.80 16.90
N PHE A 203 -21.76 -30.29 17.35
CA PHE A 203 -22.98 -29.80 16.67
C PHE A 203 -24.30 -30.52 16.98
N TYR A 204 -24.57 -30.81 18.18
CA TYR A 204 -25.86 -31.36 18.54
C TYR A 204 -26.92 -30.28 18.83
N ASN A 205 -28.09 -30.43 18.21
CA ASN A 205 -29.31 -29.62 18.37
C ASN A 205 -29.18 -28.15 17.91
N THR A 206 -28.99 -27.93 16.62
CA THR A 206 -29.01 -26.61 16.01
C THR A 206 -30.42 -25.97 15.98
N GLU A 207 -31.47 -26.69 16.17
CA GLU A 207 -32.84 -26.16 16.09
C GLU A 207 -33.14 -25.05 17.12
N PHE A 208 -32.48 -25.06 18.25
CA PHE A 208 -32.70 -24.08 19.32
C PHE A 208 -31.66 -22.95 19.36
N CYS A 209 -30.65 -23.00 18.50
CA CYS A 209 -29.57 -22.00 18.41
C CYS A 209 -29.73 -21.00 17.29
N LEU A 210 -30.83 -21.04 16.58
CA LEU A 210 -31.13 -20.13 15.46
C LEU A 210 -31.15 -18.64 15.81
N GLY A 211 -31.13 -18.29 17.11
CA GLY A 211 -30.98 -16.94 17.59
C GLY A 211 -29.59 -16.32 17.44
N TYR A 212 -28.57 -17.09 17.06
CA TYR A 212 -27.19 -16.58 16.92
C TYR A 212 -26.91 -16.09 15.51
N GLU A 213 -27.36 -14.88 15.21
CA GLU A 213 -27.33 -14.33 13.87
C GLU A 213 -26.06 -13.50 13.56
N SER A 214 -25.05 -13.53 14.42
CA SER A 214 -23.81 -12.76 14.24
C SER A 214 -23.05 -13.12 12.96
N TRP A 215 -23.21 -14.35 12.45
CA TRP A 215 -22.65 -14.77 11.17
C TRP A 215 -23.16 -13.92 9.98
N ARG A 216 -24.33 -13.29 10.09
CA ARG A 216 -24.91 -12.43 9.06
C ARG A 216 -24.03 -11.20 8.77
N PHE A 217 -23.30 -10.69 9.76
CA PHE A 217 -22.38 -9.58 9.55
C PHE A 217 -21.13 -9.98 8.76
N THR A 218 -20.71 -11.23 8.86
CA THR A 218 -19.44 -11.71 8.31
C THR A 218 -19.61 -12.43 6.96
N ILE A 219 -20.79 -13.04 6.71
CA ILE A 219 -21.00 -13.87 5.53
C ILE A 219 -20.90 -13.08 4.23
N TRP A 220 -21.53 -11.90 4.15
CA TRP A 220 -21.53 -11.10 2.94
C TRP A 220 -20.16 -10.53 2.60
N PRO A 221 -19.41 -9.92 3.53
CA PRO A 221 -18.01 -9.57 3.29
C PRO A 221 -17.14 -10.78 2.93
N GLY A 222 -17.39 -11.94 3.53
CA GLY A 222 -16.70 -13.20 3.21
C GLY A 222 -16.95 -13.66 1.78
N ILE A 223 -18.21 -13.69 1.34
CA ILE A 223 -18.59 -14.03 -0.03
C ILE A 223 -17.98 -13.03 -1.02
N ALA A 224 -18.06 -11.72 -0.72
CA ALA A 224 -17.48 -10.68 -1.56
C ALA A 224 -15.96 -10.85 -1.70
N TYR A 225 -15.26 -11.12 -0.60
CA TYR A 225 -13.82 -11.38 -0.60
C TYR A 225 -13.46 -12.62 -1.43
N PHE A 226 -14.19 -13.73 -1.23
CA PHE A 226 -13.97 -14.96 -1.98
C PHE A 226 -14.21 -14.74 -3.49
N ALA A 227 -15.33 -14.12 -3.85
CA ALA A 227 -15.64 -13.79 -5.23
C ALA A 227 -14.57 -12.89 -5.88
N GLU A 228 -14.09 -11.88 -5.13
CA GLU A 228 -13.00 -11.04 -5.61
C GLU A 228 -11.70 -11.82 -5.80
N ARG A 229 -11.35 -12.74 -4.88
CA ARG A 229 -10.17 -13.60 -5.01
C ARG A 229 -10.24 -14.50 -6.24
N VAL A 230 -11.38 -15.14 -6.47
CA VAL A 230 -11.60 -15.97 -7.67
C VAL A 230 -11.51 -15.13 -8.94
N TRP A 231 -12.16 -13.97 -8.96
CA TRP A 231 -12.09 -13.06 -10.11
C TRP A 231 -10.66 -12.58 -10.41
N ARG A 232 -9.88 -12.25 -9.38
CA ARG A 232 -8.49 -11.85 -9.52
C ARG A 232 -7.64 -12.97 -10.11
N GLU A 233 -7.83 -14.19 -9.65
CA GLU A 233 -7.12 -15.36 -10.16
C GLU A 233 -7.44 -15.62 -11.65
N ILE A 234 -8.74 -15.56 -12.02
CA ILE A 234 -9.18 -15.70 -13.42
C ILE A 234 -8.55 -14.59 -14.29
N ARG A 235 -8.58 -13.36 -13.81
CA ARG A 235 -8.01 -12.21 -14.53
C ARG A 235 -6.49 -12.32 -14.67
N ALA A 236 -5.81 -12.80 -13.67
CA ALA A 236 -4.35 -12.96 -13.65
C ALA A 236 -3.87 -13.98 -14.68
N ARG A 237 -4.63 -15.06 -14.86
CA ARG A 237 -4.32 -16.15 -15.82
C ARG A 237 -4.61 -15.81 -17.29
N ARG A 238 -5.20 -14.64 -17.58
CA ARG A 238 -5.39 -14.22 -18.99
C ARG A 238 -4.03 -14.05 -19.65
N ALA A 239 -3.98 -14.33 -20.96
CA ALA A 239 -2.77 -14.32 -21.77
C ALA A 239 -1.87 -13.12 -21.46
N THR A 240 -0.69 -13.42 -20.96
CA THR A 240 0.33 -12.46 -20.53
C THR A 240 1.67 -12.98 -21.01
N ARG A 241 2.48 -12.11 -21.61
CA ARG A 241 3.81 -12.47 -22.13
C ARG A 241 4.83 -11.43 -21.69
N LEU A 242 5.94 -11.90 -21.14
CA LEU A 242 7.14 -11.08 -20.97
C LEU A 242 7.77 -10.86 -22.35
N SER A 243 7.91 -9.61 -22.77
CA SER A 243 8.43 -9.30 -24.10
C SER A 243 9.91 -8.96 -24.08
N LYS A 244 10.35 -8.17 -23.06
CA LYS A 244 11.73 -7.74 -22.91
C LYS A 244 12.10 -7.62 -21.45
N VAL A 245 13.38 -7.85 -21.16
CA VAL A 245 14.01 -7.60 -19.86
C VAL A 245 15.22 -6.71 -20.10
N LEU A 246 15.22 -5.51 -19.50
CA LEU A 246 16.33 -4.58 -19.56
C LEU A 246 16.98 -4.49 -18.20
N VAL A 247 18.29 -4.65 -18.13
CA VAL A 247 19.06 -4.55 -16.88
C VAL A 247 19.87 -3.26 -16.91
N HIS A 248 19.66 -2.45 -15.89
CA HIS A 248 20.35 -1.18 -15.73
C HIS A 248 21.60 -1.31 -14.84
N PRO A 249 22.64 -0.48 -15.02
CA PRO A 249 23.85 -0.51 -14.20
C PRO A 249 23.60 -0.33 -12.70
N SER A 250 22.48 0.31 -12.35
CA SER A 250 22.03 0.44 -10.95
C SER A 250 21.53 -0.87 -10.31
N GLY A 251 21.50 -1.97 -11.06
CA GLY A 251 20.89 -3.23 -10.65
C GLY A 251 19.37 -3.26 -10.73
N ALA A 252 18.74 -2.22 -11.27
CA ALA A 252 17.32 -2.23 -11.54
C ALA A 252 17.03 -3.02 -12.83
N MET A 253 15.99 -3.85 -12.80
CA MET A 253 15.48 -4.58 -13.95
C MET A 253 14.18 -3.95 -14.45
N GLU A 254 14.08 -3.61 -15.72
CA GLU A 254 12.81 -3.26 -16.36
C GLU A 254 12.21 -4.51 -17.02
N LEU A 255 11.01 -4.88 -16.61
CA LEU A 255 10.22 -5.93 -17.25
C LEU A 255 9.17 -5.29 -18.14
N ARG A 256 9.19 -5.59 -19.45
CA ARG A 256 8.16 -5.18 -20.40
C ARG A 256 7.22 -6.35 -20.68
N ILE A 257 5.95 -6.16 -20.34
CA ILE A 257 4.92 -7.18 -20.33
C ILE A 257 3.84 -6.82 -21.33
N ILE A 258 3.44 -7.75 -22.18
CA ILE A 258 2.32 -7.60 -23.09
C ILE A 258 1.11 -8.35 -22.53
N LYS A 259 0.04 -7.60 -22.22
CA LYS A 259 -1.27 -8.12 -21.83
C LYS A 259 -2.37 -7.25 -22.45
N PRO A 260 -2.92 -7.64 -23.61
CA PRO A 260 -3.85 -6.77 -24.36
C PRO A 260 -5.11 -6.37 -23.59
N SER A 261 -5.54 -7.21 -22.64
CA SER A 261 -6.70 -6.93 -21.79
C SER A 261 -6.44 -5.98 -20.62
N PHE A 262 -5.19 -5.54 -20.42
CA PHE A 262 -4.80 -4.73 -19.26
C PHE A 262 -4.86 -3.24 -19.60
N LYS A 263 -5.84 -2.56 -19.03
CA LYS A 263 -6.00 -1.10 -19.15
C LYS A 263 -5.76 -0.44 -17.81
N TYR A 264 -4.97 0.62 -17.77
CA TYR A 264 -4.61 1.33 -16.55
C TYR A 264 -4.53 2.84 -16.77
N VAL A 265 -4.40 3.58 -15.69
CA VAL A 265 -4.16 5.03 -15.64
C VAL A 265 -2.76 5.26 -15.09
N ALA A 266 -2.09 6.32 -15.53
CA ALA A 266 -0.77 6.67 -15.04
C ALA A 266 -0.76 6.86 -13.52
N GLY A 267 0.29 6.35 -12.84
CA GLY A 267 0.42 6.36 -11.39
C GLY A 267 -0.15 5.13 -10.67
N GLN A 268 -0.79 4.19 -11.38
CA GLN A 268 -1.29 2.93 -10.81
C GLN A 268 -0.18 1.88 -10.63
N TRP A 269 -0.51 0.83 -9.88
CA TRP A 269 0.37 -0.29 -9.59
C TRP A 269 -0.32 -1.64 -9.84
N LEU A 270 0.47 -2.69 -9.88
CA LEU A 270 0.01 -4.07 -10.14
C LEU A 270 0.75 -5.07 -9.25
N PHE A 271 0.21 -6.28 -9.17
CA PHE A 271 0.94 -7.43 -8.63
C PHE A 271 1.54 -8.27 -9.75
N ILE A 272 2.73 -8.80 -9.49
CA ILE A 272 3.40 -9.78 -10.33
C ILE A 272 3.53 -11.09 -9.57
N ASN A 273 3.26 -12.19 -10.25
CA ASN A 273 3.58 -13.55 -9.86
C ASN A 273 4.41 -14.20 -10.97
N ILE A 274 5.47 -14.87 -10.58
CA ILE A 274 6.31 -15.68 -11.47
C ILE A 274 6.25 -17.12 -10.96
N PRO A 275 5.47 -17.99 -11.61
CA PRO A 275 5.27 -19.38 -11.15
C PRO A 275 6.55 -20.17 -11.01
N ASP A 276 7.56 -19.92 -11.86
CA ASP A 276 8.89 -20.56 -11.81
C ASP A 276 9.63 -20.30 -10.49
N ILE A 277 9.31 -19.19 -9.80
CA ILE A 277 9.90 -18.84 -8.51
C ILE A 277 8.99 -19.28 -7.38
N SER A 278 7.70 -18.89 -7.48
CA SER A 278 6.68 -19.25 -6.49
C SER A 278 5.28 -19.14 -7.07
N GLY A 279 4.52 -20.22 -7.06
CA GLY A 279 3.16 -20.26 -7.61
C GLY A 279 2.13 -19.42 -6.83
N TYR A 280 2.43 -19.02 -5.60
CA TYR A 280 1.48 -18.37 -4.69
C TYR A 280 1.92 -16.97 -4.21
N GLN A 281 3.18 -16.57 -4.42
CA GLN A 281 3.66 -15.24 -4.01
C GLN A 281 3.31 -14.19 -5.07
N TRP A 282 2.72 -13.09 -4.60
CA TRP A 282 2.36 -11.93 -5.41
C TRP A 282 3.05 -10.70 -4.85
N HIS A 283 3.87 -10.05 -5.66
CA HIS A 283 4.64 -8.87 -5.26
C HIS A 283 4.10 -7.61 -5.94
N PRO A 284 3.87 -6.51 -5.20
CA PRO A 284 3.38 -5.26 -5.74
C PRO A 284 4.50 -4.46 -6.41
N PHE A 285 4.23 -3.95 -7.62
CA PHE A 285 5.13 -3.06 -8.33
C PHE A 285 4.35 -1.93 -8.99
N THR A 286 4.95 -0.74 -8.99
CA THR A 286 4.41 0.41 -9.69
C THR A 286 4.57 0.25 -11.19
N ILE A 287 3.54 0.61 -11.94
CA ILE A 287 3.60 0.66 -13.40
C ILE A 287 4.43 1.88 -13.81
N THR A 288 5.45 1.66 -14.63
CA THR A 288 6.37 2.72 -15.08
C THR A 288 6.13 3.15 -16.53
N SER A 289 5.48 2.32 -17.35
CA SER A 289 5.02 2.70 -18.69
C SER A 289 3.84 3.68 -18.63
N ALA A 290 3.68 4.46 -19.70
CA ALA A 290 2.46 5.25 -19.87
C ALA A 290 1.31 4.40 -20.42
N PRO A 291 0.04 4.80 -20.21
CA PRO A 291 -1.12 4.12 -20.83
C PRO A 291 -1.08 4.06 -22.35
N GLU A 292 -0.33 4.95 -22.99
CA GLU A 292 -0.12 5.04 -24.45
C GLU A 292 0.91 4.04 -24.97
N ASP A 293 1.74 3.46 -24.08
CA ASP A 293 2.74 2.48 -24.49
C ASP A 293 2.07 1.16 -24.92
N PRO A 294 2.65 0.43 -25.91
CA PRO A 294 2.10 -0.84 -26.36
C PRO A 294 2.36 -2.01 -25.39
N TYR A 295 2.99 -1.74 -24.25
CA TYR A 295 3.35 -2.69 -23.20
C TYR A 295 3.10 -2.10 -21.81
N VAL A 296 3.09 -2.94 -20.82
CA VAL A 296 3.14 -2.56 -19.40
C VAL A 296 4.55 -2.79 -18.89
N SER A 297 5.20 -1.78 -18.32
CA SER A 297 6.52 -1.96 -17.71
C SER A 297 6.52 -1.72 -16.21
N VAL A 298 7.43 -2.42 -15.53
CA VAL A 298 7.75 -2.23 -14.11
C VAL A 298 9.26 -2.23 -13.94
N HIS A 299 9.76 -1.43 -12.99
CA HIS A 299 11.16 -1.43 -12.59
C HIS A 299 11.31 -2.08 -11.23
N ILE A 300 12.16 -3.09 -11.15
CA ILE A 300 12.36 -3.92 -9.96
C ILE A 300 13.81 -3.80 -9.50
N ARG A 301 14.02 -3.33 -8.28
CA ARG A 301 15.32 -3.36 -7.62
C ARG A 301 15.48 -4.68 -6.87
N GLN A 302 16.65 -5.30 -6.98
CA GLN A 302 16.97 -6.53 -6.25
C GLN A 302 17.32 -6.20 -4.80
N VAL A 303 16.42 -6.51 -3.86
CA VAL A 303 16.59 -6.18 -2.43
C VAL A 303 16.14 -7.28 -1.46
N GLY A 304 15.55 -8.37 -1.96
CA GLY A 304 15.07 -9.48 -1.14
C GLY A 304 15.08 -10.79 -1.93
N ASP A 305 14.89 -11.90 -1.23
CA ASP A 305 15.06 -13.26 -1.78
C ASP A 305 14.31 -13.48 -3.09
N TRP A 306 13.02 -13.08 -3.14
CA TRP A 306 12.23 -13.23 -4.36
C TRP A 306 12.78 -12.39 -5.52
N THR A 307 13.23 -11.15 -5.26
CA THR A 307 13.76 -10.27 -6.33
C THR A 307 15.16 -10.72 -6.77
N TYR A 308 15.95 -11.32 -5.90
CA TYR A 308 17.22 -11.96 -6.30
C TYR A 308 16.96 -13.22 -7.11
N ALA A 309 16.04 -14.10 -6.68
CA ALA A 309 15.65 -15.29 -7.45
C ALA A 309 15.10 -14.91 -8.84
N LEU A 310 14.38 -13.80 -8.95
CA LEU A 310 13.94 -13.27 -10.24
C LEU A 310 15.13 -12.82 -11.09
N GLY A 311 16.08 -12.10 -10.51
CA GLY A 311 17.32 -11.70 -11.18
C GLY A 311 18.09 -12.89 -11.73
N ASP A 312 18.30 -13.92 -10.91
CA ASP A 312 19.00 -15.15 -11.30
C ASP A 312 18.25 -15.92 -12.40
N ARG A 313 16.92 -16.06 -12.28
CA ARG A 313 16.07 -16.73 -13.30
C ARG A 313 16.10 -16.00 -14.65
N LEU A 314 16.21 -14.67 -14.64
CA LEU A 314 16.30 -13.85 -15.84
C LEU A 314 17.73 -13.71 -16.36
N GLY A 315 18.74 -14.14 -15.63
CA GLY A 315 20.15 -13.96 -15.97
C GLY A 315 20.67 -12.54 -15.68
N ALA A 316 20.01 -11.83 -14.79
CA ALA A 316 20.37 -10.51 -14.28
C ALA A 316 20.84 -10.57 -12.82
N GLY A 317 21.45 -11.69 -12.41
CA GLY A 317 21.93 -11.89 -11.05
C GLY A 317 23.01 -10.87 -10.64
N PRO A 318 23.35 -10.81 -9.33
CA PRO A 318 24.26 -9.80 -8.79
C PRO A 318 25.63 -9.75 -9.47
N SER A 319 26.16 -10.89 -9.92
CA SER A 319 27.44 -10.99 -10.64
C SER A 319 27.41 -10.28 -11.99
N VAL A 320 26.31 -10.41 -12.72
CA VAL A 320 26.12 -9.74 -14.03
C VAL A 320 26.00 -8.24 -13.84
N VAL A 321 25.19 -7.80 -12.86
CA VAL A 321 25.04 -6.37 -12.52
C VAL A 321 26.38 -5.77 -12.11
N GLN A 322 27.17 -6.48 -11.30
CA GLN A 322 28.48 -6.01 -10.87
C GLN A 322 29.48 -5.87 -12.05
N ALA A 323 29.46 -6.83 -12.98
CA ALA A 323 30.27 -6.76 -14.20
C ALA A 323 29.87 -5.56 -15.06
N MET A 324 28.56 -5.32 -15.23
CA MET A 324 28.04 -4.16 -15.98
C MET A 324 28.42 -2.83 -15.33
N THR A 325 28.30 -2.73 -14.02
CA THR A 325 28.67 -1.52 -13.26
C THR A 325 30.17 -1.24 -13.42
N LYS A 326 31.01 -2.27 -13.36
CA LYS A 326 32.45 -2.14 -13.54
C LYS A 326 32.82 -1.69 -14.96
N ALA A 327 32.21 -2.28 -15.99
CA ALA A 327 32.42 -1.88 -17.39
C ALA A 327 31.95 -0.44 -17.66
N ALA A 328 30.80 -0.05 -17.10
CA ALA A 328 30.29 1.34 -17.21
C ALA A 328 31.21 2.37 -16.52
N MET A 329 31.89 2.00 -15.43
CA MET A 329 32.84 2.87 -14.73
C MET A 329 34.21 2.92 -15.44
N ALA A 330 34.60 1.86 -16.14
CA ALA A 330 35.89 1.79 -16.84
C ALA A 330 35.92 2.57 -18.17
N GLY A 331 34.77 3.06 -18.66
CA GLY A 331 34.70 3.77 -19.94
C GLY A 331 35.04 2.92 -21.16
N GLU A 332 35.01 1.58 -21.01
CA GLU A 332 35.30 0.64 -22.10
C GLU A 332 34.28 0.84 -23.24
N GLU A 333 34.79 0.91 -24.48
CA GLU A 333 33.95 0.99 -25.67
C GLU A 333 32.96 -0.16 -25.70
N LYS A 334 31.69 0.17 -25.84
CA LYS A 334 30.59 -0.79 -25.75
C LYS A 334 30.61 -1.68 -26.99
N ASP A 335 30.75 -2.96 -26.80
CA ASP A 335 30.48 -3.95 -27.85
C ASP A 335 28.99 -3.87 -28.21
N GLU A 336 28.67 -3.29 -29.37
CA GLU A 336 27.29 -3.06 -29.85
C GLU A 336 26.46 -4.32 -29.94
N SER A 337 27.09 -5.51 -29.96
CA SER A 337 26.40 -6.80 -30.02
C SER A 337 25.73 -7.21 -28.70
N ILE A 338 26.18 -6.65 -27.57
CA ILE A 338 25.68 -6.98 -26.22
C ILE A 338 24.86 -5.82 -25.64
N TYR A 339 25.14 -4.57 -26.04
CA TYR A 339 24.53 -3.36 -25.52
C TYR A 339 23.73 -2.67 -26.62
N GLY A 340 22.41 -2.52 -26.45
CA GLY A 340 21.58 -1.75 -27.37
C GLY A 340 22.02 -0.28 -27.48
N THR A 341 22.00 0.26 -28.67
CA THR A 341 22.64 1.49 -29.15
C THR A 341 22.16 2.84 -28.57
N ARG A 342 21.26 2.90 -27.58
CA ARG A 342 20.81 4.15 -26.94
C ARG A 342 20.39 3.95 -25.49
N GLY A 343 21.32 3.76 -24.58
CA GLY A 343 21.00 3.76 -23.14
C GLY A 343 21.99 2.92 -22.33
N ASN A 344 22.15 3.27 -21.08
CA ASN A 344 22.95 2.52 -20.13
C ASN A 344 22.20 1.26 -19.65
N PHE A 345 21.85 0.32 -20.54
CA PHE A 345 21.18 -0.93 -20.17
C PHE A 345 21.63 -2.11 -21.04
N VAL A 346 21.51 -3.31 -20.52
CA VAL A 346 21.67 -4.57 -21.27
C VAL A 346 20.29 -5.14 -21.55
N GLU A 347 19.97 -5.36 -22.81
CA GLU A 347 18.79 -6.12 -23.21
C GLU A 347 19.14 -7.62 -23.11
N LEU A 348 18.49 -8.34 -22.21
CA LEU A 348 18.59 -9.79 -22.14
C LEU A 348 17.72 -10.36 -23.27
N GLY A 349 18.39 -10.77 -24.34
CA GLY A 349 17.76 -11.15 -25.60
C GLY A 349 16.83 -12.35 -25.48
N THR A 350 15.74 -12.27 -26.23
CA THR A 350 14.71 -13.30 -26.38
C THR A 350 15.16 -14.52 -27.22
N GLY A 351 16.41 -14.51 -27.71
CA GLY A 351 16.88 -15.49 -28.72
C GLY A 351 17.39 -16.83 -28.17
N SER A 352 17.73 -16.95 -26.89
CA SER A 352 18.37 -18.17 -26.36
C SER A 352 17.94 -18.61 -24.97
N ARG A 353 17.07 -17.88 -24.29
CA ARG A 353 16.58 -18.26 -22.96
C ARG A 353 15.05 -18.28 -22.96
N ASP A 354 14.52 -19.37 -22.41
CA ASP A 354 13.08 -19.50 -22.17
C ASP A 354 12.66 -18.50 -21.08
N LEU A 355 11.93 -17.45 -21.49
CA LEU A 355 11.44 -16.43 -20.55
C LEU A 355 10.37 -17.05 -19.65
N PRO A 356 10.37 -16.75 -18.33
CA PRO A 356 9.41 -17.33 -17.41
C PRO A 356 7.99 -16.89 -17.71
N GLU A 357 7.01 -17.71 -17.32
CA GLU A 357 5.61 -17.30 -17.26
C GLU A 357 5.46 -16.15 -16.28
N VAL A 358 4.79 -15.09 -16.73
CA VAL A 358 4.47 -13.92 -15.90
C VAL A 358 2.97 -13.78 -15.78
N ARG A 359 2.49 -13.66 -14.55
CA ARG A 359 1.09 -13.35 -14.25
C ARG A 359 1.02 -11.96 -13.63
N ILE A 360 0.11 -11.13 -14.12
CA ILE A 360 -0.13 -9.81 -13.53
C ILE A 360 -1.58 -9.65 -13.13
N ASP A 361 -1.78 -9.07 -11.95
CA ASP A 361 -3.08 -8.73 -11.38
C ASP A 361 -3.13 -7.24 -11.03
N GLY A 362 -4.19 -6.58 -11.42
CA GLY A 362 -4.36 -5.14 -11.31
C GLY A 362 -5.21 -4.59 -12.47
N PRO A 363 -5.13 -3.30 -12.76
CA PRO A 363 -4.38 -2.27 -12.00
C PRO A 363 -5.08 -1.91 -10.69
N TYR A 364 -4.31 -1.36 -9.75
CA TYR A 364 -4.81 -0.87 -8.47
C TYR A 364 -4.50 0.61 -8.30
N GLY A 365 -5.43 1.32 -7.64
CA GLY A 365 -5.34 2.75 -7.42
C GLY A 365 -4.25 3.18 -6.44
N ALA A 366 -3.74 4.37 -6.65
CA ALA A 366 -2.74 5.00 -5.81
C ALA A 366 -3.00 6.51 -5.72
N PRO A 367 -2.53 7.20 -4.66
CA PRO A 367 -2.68 8.64 -4.53
C PRO A 367 -2.17 9.45 -5.71
N ALA A 368 -1.13 8.96 -6.39
CA ALA A 368 -0.54 9.62 -7.55
C ALA A 368 -1.46 9.71 -8.79
N GLU A 369 -2.55 8.94 -8.86
CA GLU A 369 -3.55 9.08 -9.93
C GLU A 369 -4.21 10.48 -9.93
N ASP A 370 -4.29 11.11 -8.76
CA ASP A 370 -4.96 12.41 -8.59
C ASP A 370 -4.12 13.60 -9.12
N VAL A 371 -2.91 13.35 -9.62
CA VAL A 371 -2.02 14.38 -10.20
C VAL A 371 -2.72 15.19 -11.30
N PHE A 372 -3.58 14.56 -12.08
CA PHE A 372 -4.28 15.23 -13.19
C PHE A 372 -5.51 16.04 -12.76
N ASN A 373 -5.87 15.99 -11.47
CA ASN A 373 -7.02 16.70 -10.89
C ASN A 373 -6.62 18.05 -10.25
N VAL A 374 -5.32 18.41 -10.26
CA VAL A 374 -4.80 19.67 -9.70
C VAL A 374 -4.23 20.56 -10.80
N GLU A 375 -4.13 21.85 -10.53
CA GLU A 375 -3.50 22.80 -11.45
C GLU A 375 -1.97 22.79 -11.34
N VAL A 376 -1.46 22.59 -10.13
CA VAL A 376 -0.02 22.51 -9.84
C VAL A 376 0.27 21.20 -9.14
N ALA A 377 1.17 20.40 -9.67
CA ALA A 377 1.64 19.16 -9.07
C ALA A 377 3.10 19.25 -8.64
N VAL A 378 3.39 18.84 -7.43
CA VAL A 378 4.76 18.65 -6.91
C VAL A 378 4.96 17.14 -6.74
N LEU A 379 5.81 16.58 -7.58
CA LEU A 379 6.13 15.15 -7.62
C LEU A 379 7.49 14.93 -6.97
N ILE A 380 7.55 14.15 -5.90
CA ILE A 380 8.80 13.96 -5.13
C ILE A 380 9.11 12.47 -5.00
N GLY A 381 10.14 12.03 -5.71
CA GLY A 381 10.67 10.66 -5.65
C GLY A 381 11.97 10.58 -4.87
N ALA A 382 12.12 9.57 -4.01
CA ALA A 382 13.38 9.28 -3.34
C ALA A 382 13.92 7.90 -3.74
N GLY A 383 15.09 7.87 -4.39
CA GLY A 383 15.68 6.64 -4.94
C GLY A 383 14.72 5.96 -5.93
N ILE A 384 14.48 4.66 -5.75
CA ILE A 384 13.53 3.88 -6.60
C ILE A 384 12.07 4.35 -6.43
N GLY A 385 11.75 5.11 -5.39
CA GLY A 385 10.42 5.71 -5.21
C GLY A 385 10.02 6.74 -6.27
N VAL A 386 10.84 6.96 -7.28
CA VAL A 386 10.51 7.74 -8.48
C VAL A 386 9.57 7.00 -9.44
N THR A 387 9.42 5.67 -9.30
CA THR A 387 8.66 4.80 -10.22
C THR A 387 7.23 5.25 -10.52
N PRO A 388 6.39 5.75 -9.57
CA PRO A 388 5.06 6.25 -9.89
C PRO A 388 5.09 7.43 -10.86
N PHE A 389 6.12 8.26 -10.73
CA PHE A 389 6.27 9.48 -11.52
C PHE A 389 6.80 9.21 -12.93
N ALA A 390 7.44 8.05 -13.16
CA ALA A 390 7.83 7.61 -14.49
C ALA A 390 6.62 7.53 -15.44
N SER A 391 5.61 6.79 -15.04
CA SER A 391 4.36 6.65 -15.80
C SER A 391 3.65 8.00 -16.00
N ILE A 392 3.61 8.83 -14.97
CA ILE A 392 2.95 10.14 -14.98
C ILE A 392 3.66 11.09 -15.94
N LEU A 393 4.98 11.24 -15.82
CA LEU A 393 5.77 12.13 -16.68
C LEU A 393 5.71 11.68 -18.14
N LYS A 394 5.79 10.37 -18.41
CA LYS A 394 5.66 9.84 -19.76
C LYS A 394 4.26 10.04 -20.33
N HIS A 395 3.21 9.90 -19.53
CA HIS A 395 1.84 10.21 -19.94
C HIS A 395 1.67 11.70 -20.26
N ILE A 396 2.23 12.59 -19.44
CA ILE A 396 2.24 14.05 -19.69
C ILE A 396 2.94 14.34 -21.01
N TRP A 397 4.12 13.74 -21.26
CA TRP A 397 4.85 13.88 -22.51
C TRP A 397 4.02 13.48 -23.73
N TYR A 398 3.34 12.31 -23.69
CA TYR A 398 2.45 11.89 -24.77
C TYR A 398 1.30 12.87 -25.00
N ARG A 399 0.69 13.37 -23.94
CA ARG A 399 -0.42 14.31 -24.03
C ARG A 399 -0.01 15.66 -24.58
N GLN A 400 1.14 16.17 -24.19
CA GLN A 400 1.70 17.40 -24.76
C GLN A 400 2.00 17.23 -26.26
N LYS A 401 2.64 16.13 -26.64
CA LYS A 401 2.93 15.82 -28.04
C LYS A 401 1.65 15.74 -28.91
N LYS A 402 0.53 15.31 -28.32
CA LYS A 402 -0.78 15.25 -28.98
C LYS A 402 -1.56 16.57 -28.89
N GLY A 403 -1.06 17.59 -28.23
CA GLY A 403 -1.77 18.86 -28.01
C GLY A 403 -3.03 18.72 -27.16
N THR A 404 -3.13 17.68 -26.30
CA THR A 404 -4.32 17.44 -25.49
C THR A 404 -4.30 18.33 -24.26
N LEU A 405 -5.33 19.15 -24.06
CA LEU A 405 -5.49 20.01 -22.89
C LEU A 405 -5.57 19.18 -21.59
N MET A 406 -4.84 19.64 -20.57
CA MET A 406 -4.86 19.10 -19.21
C MET A 406 -5.27 20.19 -18.23
N SER A 407 -5.91 19.81 -17.12
CA SER A 407 -6.13 20.73 -15.98
C SER A 407 -4.82 21.17 -15.36
N LEU A 408 -3.82 20.31 -15.46
CA LEU A 408 -2.48 20.50 -14.95
C LEU A 408 -1.75 21.59 -15.76
N LYS A 409 -1.34 22.64 -15.08
CA LYS A 409 -0.66 23.81 -15.68
C LYS A 409 0.83 23.83 -15.39
N ARG A 410 1.25 23.25 -14.24
CA ARG A 410 2.65 23.20 -13.84
C ARG A 410 2.99 21.93 -13.06
N VAL A 411 4.17 21.39 -13.32
CA VAL A 411 4.75 20.24 -12.63
C VAL A 411 6.13 20.62 -12.09
N GLU A 412 6.31 20.49 -10.79
CA GLU A 412 7.63 20.54 -10.15
C GLU A 412 8.03 19.11 -9.80
N PHE A 413 8.99 18.58 -10.47
CA PHE A 413 9.49 17.23 -10.23
C PHE A 413 10.79 17.28 -9.43
N PHE A 414 10.84 16.59 -8.29
CA PHE A 414 12.00 16.45 -7.43
C PHE A 414 12.42 14.99 -7.37
N TRP A 415 13.66 14.73 -7.71
CA TRP A 415 14.25 13.41 -7.56
C TRP A 415 15.45 13.48 -6.63
N VAL A 416 15.35 12.79 -5.48
CA VAL A 416 16.37 12.78 -4.44
C VAL A 416 17.05 11.43 -4.45
N CYS A 417 18.28 11.35 -4.92
CA CYS A 417 19.09 10.14 -5.00
C CYS A 417 20.19 10.13 -3.96
N ARG A 418 20.57 8.92 -3.53
CA ARG A 418 21.71 8.74 -2.65
C ARG A 418 23.02 8.69 -3.43
N ASP A 419 23.02 8.03 -4.58
CA ASP A 419 24.21 7.76 -5.40
C ASP A 419 23.92 8.05 -6.88
N ALA A 420 24.97 8.33 -7.64
CA ALA A 420 24.90 8.67 -9.06
C ALA A 420 24.42 7.52 -9.97
N PRO A 421 24.83 6.23 -9.76
CA PRO A 421 24.33 5.12 -10.59
C PRO A 421 22.82 4.96 -10.58
N SER A 422 22.15 5.43 -9.52
CA SER A 422 20.68 5.42 -9.43
C SER A 422 19.99 6.28 -10.49
N PHE A 423 20.68 7.19 -11.15
CA PHE A 423 20.10 8.02 -12.21
C PHE A 423 19.88 7.24 -13.52
N GLY A 424 20.71 6.24 -13.81
CA GLY A 424 20.82 5.62 -15.14
C GLY A 424 19.53 5.04 -15.72
N TRP A 425 18.65 4.45 -14.92
CA TRP A 425 17.46 3.78 -15.43
C TRP A 425 16.31 4.75 -15.81
N PHE A 426 16.32 5.97 -15.29
CA PHE A 426 15.27 6.94 -15.54
C PHE A 426 15.76 8.13 -16.39
N GLN A 427 17.05 8.20 -16.63
CA GLN A 427 17.73 9.27 -17.35
C GLN A 427 17.16 9.49 -18.75
N THR A 428 17.03 8.43 -19.54
CA THR A 428 16.54 8.50 -20.92
C THR A 428 15.13 9.10 -20.98
N LEU A 429 14.24 8.69 -20.07
CA LEU A 429 12.90 9.25 -20.01
C LEU A 429 12.91 10.75 -19.67
N LEU A 430 13.73 11.16 -18.71
CA LEU A 430 13.83 12.57 -18.33
C LEU A 430 14.40 13.41 -19.48
N GLN A 431 15.36 12.88 -20.22
CA GLN A 431 15.90 13.53 -21.43
C GLN A 431 14.81 13.73 -22.49
N GLU A 432 14.06 12.67 -22.83
CA GLU A 432 12.96 12.75 -23.78
C GLU A 432 11.90 13.78 -23.37
N VAL A 433 11.57 13.83 -22.08
CA VAL A 433 10.58 14.76 -21.52
C VAL A 433 11.13 16.20 -21.52
N GLU A 434 12.40 16.39 -21.19
CA GLU A 434 13.05 17.71 -21.18
C GLU A 434 13.20 18.28 -22.60
N GLU A 435 13.59 17.44 -23.56
CA GLU A 435 13.72 17.83 -24.97
C GLU A 435 12.37 18.15 -25.65
N ALA A 436 11.32 17.43 -25.27
CA ALA A 436 9.97 17.62 -25.82
C ALA A 436 9.19 18.75 -25.15
N GLN A 437 9.74 19.43 -24.17
CA GLN A 437 9.07 20.49 -23.43
C GLN A 437 8.84 21.71 -24.34
N ILE A 438 7.57 21.95 -24.67
CA ILE A 438 7.16 23.11 -25.50
C ILE A 438 7.12 24.38 -24.64
N ASP A 439 6.64 24.27 -23.39
CA ASP A 439 6.61 25.37 -22.43
C ASP A 439 7.65 25.12 -21.31
N PRO A 440 8.75 25.86 -21.27
CA PRO A 440 9.79 25.72 -20.26
C PRO A 440 9.29 26.01 -18.82
N ASN A 441 8.12 26.65 -18.69
CA ASN A 441 7.50 26.89 -17.38
C ASN A 441 6.56 25.78 -16.94
N PHE A 442 6.21 24.83 -17.81
CA PHE A 442 5.28 23.75 -17.48
C PHE A 442 5.92 22.68 -16.59
N LEU A 443 7.09 22.17 -16.96
CA LEU A 443 7.79 21.14 -16.19
C LEU A 443 9.15 21.66 -15.72
N ARG A 444 9.34 21.64 -14.41
CA ARG A 444 10.63 21.91 -13.79
C ARG A 444 11.17 20.64 -13.14
N ILE A 445 12.34 20.22 -13.58
CA ILE A 445 13.07 19.07 -13.03
C ILE A 445 14.06 19.57 -11.98
N ASN A 446 14.12 18.93 -10.83
CA ASN A 446 15.03 19.26 -9.73
C ASN A 446 15.66 17.95 -9.23
N ILE A 447 16.96 17.78 -9.41
CA ILE A 447 17.69 16.56 -9.04
C ILE A 447 18.63 16.85 -7.89
N PHE A 448 18.59 16.01 -6.87
CA PHE A 448 19.43 16.12 -5.68
C PHE A 448 20.23 14.86 -5.47
N LEU A 449 21.55 15.00 -5.36
CA LEU A 449 22.47 13.94 -4.94
C LEU A 449 22.88 14.16 -3.48
N THR A 450 22.51 13.21 -2.62
CA THR A 450 22.69 13.36 -1.15
C THR A 450 23.94 12.69 -0.60
N GLN A 451 24.64 11.90 -1.40
CA GLN A 451 25.92 11.30 -1.04
C GLN A 451 26.98 12.38 -0.89
N LYS A 452 27.87 12.20 0.07
CA LYS A 452 29.12 12.98 0.13
C LYS A 452 29.99 12.59 -1.06
N ILE A 453 30.41 13.58 -1.81
CA ILE A 453 31.27 13.42 -2.99
C ILE A 453 32.72 13.57 -2.54
N GLY A 454 33.58 12.64 -2.98
CA GLY A 454 35.03 12.76 -2.77
C GLY A 454 35.62 13.87 -3.62
N GLU A 455 36.77 14.38 -3.21
CA GLU A 455 37.47 15.49 -3.89
C GLU A 455 37.75 15.20 -5.38
N ASP A 456 38.18 13.99 -5.71
CA ASP A 456 38.45 13.58 -7.11
C ASP A 456 37.21 13.64 -7.98
N MET A 457 36.05 13.23 -7.45
CA MET A 457 34.79 13.28 -8.18
C MET A 457 34.28 14.73 -8.32
N LEU A 458 34.51 15.58 -7.29
CA LEU A 458 34.19 17.01 -7.36
C LEU A 458 35.02 17.70 -8.46
N TRP A 459 36.32 17.40 -8.56
CA TRP A 459 37.18 17.93 -9.61
C TRP A 459 36.72 17.47 -11.00
N ASN A 460 36.40 16.20 -11.16
CA ASN A 460 35.90 15.66 -12.44
C ASN A 460 34.57 16.32 -12.84
N ILE A 461 33.65 16.52 -11.89
CA ILE A 461 32.38 17.22 -12.15
C ILE A 461 32.66 18.67 -12.54
N ALA A 462 33.49 19.40 -11.79
CA ALA A 462 33.79 20.81 -12.04
C ALA A 462 34.45 21.02 -13.41
N VAL A 463 35.37 20.15 -13.80
CA VAL A 463 36.06 20.23 -15.10
C VAL A 463 35.09 19.93 -16.25
N ASN A 464 34.23 18.92 -16.10
CA ASN A 464 33.28 18.53 -17.16
C ASN A 464 32.03 19.43 -17.20
N ASP A 465 31.73 20.17 -16.12
CA ASP A 465 30.59 21.10 -16.05
C ASP A 465 30.90 22.47 -16.64
N ALA A 466 32.20 22.84 -16.74
CA ALA A 466 32.64 24.15 -17.23
C ALA A 466 32.28 24.35 -18.70
N GLY A 467 31.19 25.08 -18.97
CA GLY A 467 30.71 25.38 -20.33
C GLY A 467 29.91 24.24 -20.98
N ALA A 468 29.66 23.13 -20.32
CA ALA A 468 28.85 22.03 -20.83
C ALA A 468 27.37 22.42 -20.94
N GLU A 469 26.69 22.02 -22.00
CA GLU A 469 25.23 22.19 -22.15
C GLU A 469 24.45 21.27 -21.18
N TYR A 470 25.00 20.08 -20.91
CA TYR A 470 24.37 19.03 -20.11
C TYR A 470 25.13 18.78 -18.80
N ASP A 471 24.40 18.41 -17.77
CA ASP A 471 24.94 18.00 -16.47
C ASP A 471 25.79 16.71 -16.63
N PRO A 472 27.02 16.67 -16.13
CA PRO A 472 27.92 15.54 -16.34
C PRO A 472 27.49 14.24 -15.62
N LEU A 473 26.58 14.30 -14.65
CA LEU A 473 26.08 13.14 -13.91
C LEU A 473 24.81 12.56 -14.52
N THR A 474 23.91 13.42 -14.97
CA THR A 474 22.57 13.03 -15.40
C THR A 474 22.35 13.17 -16.90
N LEU A 475 23.27 13.84 -17.60
CA LEU A 475 23.15 14.21 -19.02
C LEU A 475 21.82 14.95 -19.33
N LEU A 476 21.27 15.65 -18.35
CA LEU A 476 20.14 16.55 -18.48
C LEU A 476 20.62 17.99 -18.62
N ARG A 477 19.80 18.87 -19.17
CA ARG A 477 20.06 20.32 -19.14
C ARG A 477 19.96 20.87 -17.72
N THR A 478 19.08 20.25 -16.90
CA THR A 478 18.95 20.57 -15.48
C THR A 478 20.17 20.10 -14.70
N ARG A 479 20.81 21.02 -13.96
CA ARG A 479 21.99 20.72 -13.14
C ARG A 479 21.63 19.97 -11.87
N THR A 480 22.47 19.00 -11.50
CA THR A 480 22.36 18.27 -10.24
C THR A 480 22.73 19.18 -9.06
N MET A 481 21.84 19.23 -8.09
CA MET A 481 22.09 19.91 -6.80
C MET A 481 22.64 18.91 -5.79
N PHE A 482 23.62 19.37 -5.00
CA PHE A 482 24.28 18.54 -3.99
C PHE A 482 23.71 18.79 -2.59
N GLY A 483 23.56 17.72 -1.81
CA GLY A 483 23.00 17.77 -0.47
C GLY A 483 21.50 17.49 -0.40
N ARG A 484 20.92 17.78 0.74
CA ARG A 484 19.49 17.52 1.00
C ARG A 484 18.65 18.76 0.70
N PRO A 485 17.49 18.59 0.03
CA PRO A 485 16.56 19.69 -0.21
C PRO A 485 16.08 20.33 1.10
N ASP A 486 16.07 21.64 1.18
CA ASP A 486 15.40 22.38 2.26
C ASP A 486 13.93 22.62 1.88
N TRP A 487 13.08 21.70 2.30
CA TRP A 487 11.65 21.73 1.98
C TRP A 487 10.94 22.97 2.49
N LYS A 488 11.33 23.51 3.63
CA LYS A 488 10.72 24.73 4.19
C LYS A 488 10.95 25.92 3.27
N THR A 489 12.20 26.10 2.84
CA THR A 489 12.55 27.17 1.90
C THR A 489 11.93 26.97 0.53
N ILE A 490 11.90 25.72 -0.01
CA ILE A 490 11.29 25.40 -1.29
C ILE A 490 9.81 25.77 -1.28
N TYR A 491 9.02 25.29 -0.33
CA TYR A 491 7.59 25.58 -0.25
C TYR A 491 7.29 27.05 0.09
N SER A 492 8.15 27.71 0.88
CA SER A 492 8.01 29.15 1.14
C SER A 492 8.20 29.99 -0.12
N ARG A 493 9.23 29.69 -0.92
CA ARG A 493 9.46 30.37 -2.21
C ARG A 493 8.33 30.10 -3.20
N MET A 494 7.82 28.86 -3.24
CA MET A 494 6.70 28.49 -4.08
C MET A 494 5.46 29.28 -3.68
N ARG A 495 5.12 29.38 -2.38
CA ARG A 495 4.02 30.19 -1.89
C ARG A 495 4.15 31.64 -2.30
N GLN A 496 5.30 32.26 -2.04
CA GLN A 496 5.55 33.65 -2.40
C GLN A 496 5.40 33.90 -3.90
N ALA A 497 5.90 32.99 -4.73
CA ALA A 497 5.76 33.10 -6.18
C ALA A 497 4.31 32.98 -6.66
N ILE A 498 3.49 32.15 -6.01
CA ILE A 498 2.05 32.05 -6.28
C ILE A 498 1.32 33.33 -5.85
N GLU A 499 1.61 33.85 -4.63
CA GLU A 499 1.02 35.08 -4.10
C GLU A 499 1.27 36.31 -4.98
N VAL A 500 2.45 36.38 -5.60
CA VAL A 500 2.85 37.49 -6.49
C VAL A 500 2.37 37.26 -7.96
N GLY A 501 1.74 36.11 -8.25
CA GLY A 501 1.29 35.75 -9.60
C GLY A 501 2.43 35.45 -10.60
N ARG A 502 3.66 35.24 -10.12
CA ARG A 502 4.83 34.92 -10.95
C ARG A 502 5.06 33.42 -11.14
N TYR A 503 4.31 32.60 -10.42
CA TYR A 503 4.52 31.15 -10.46
C TYR A 503 4.01 30.53 -11.75
N MET A 504 2.92 31.06 -12.26
CA MET A 504 2.32 30.63 -13.52
C MET A 504 1.55 31.76 -14.22
N PRO A 505 1.67 31.91 -15.54
CA PRO A 505 0.81 32.78 -16.31
C PRO A 505 -0.64 32.31 -16.19
N GLY A 506 -1.57 33.19 -15.76
CA GLY A 506 -3.00 32.91 -15.67
C GLY A 506 -3.51 32.29 -14.35
N ILE A 507 -2.66 32.06 -13.33
CA ILE A 507 -3.15 31.90 -11.96
C ILE A 507 -3.40 33.30 -11.39
N ASN A 508 -4.67 33.62 -11.22
CA ASN A 508 -5.06 34.84 -10.51
C ASN A 508 -4.90 34.57 -9.02
N SER A 509 -4.11 35.38 -8.32
CA SER A 509 -3.90 35.33 -6.86
C SER A 509 -5.19 35.45 -6.03
N GLN A 510 -6.29 35.82 -6.68
CA GLN A 510 -7.62 35.92 -6.05
C GLN A 510 -8.40 34.59 -6.06
N LEU A 511 -7.95 33.56 -6.76
CA LEU A 511 -8.57 32.24 -6.79
C LEU A 511 -7.84 31.27 -5.88
N LYS A 512 -8.61 30.44 -5.16
CA LYS A 512 -8.03 29.36 -4.33
C LYS A 512 -7.20 28.42 -5.19
N THR A 513 -5.90 28.39 -4.94
CA THR A 513 -4.95 27.50 -5.64
C THR A 513 -4.70 26.25 -4.81
N THR A 514 -4.91 25.08 -5.39
CA THR A 514 -4.51 23.81 -4.77
C THR A 514 -3.25 23.28 -5.46
N VAL A 515 -2.19 23.13 -4.65
CA VAL A 515 -0.93 22.50 -5.04
C VAL A 515 -0.94 21.07 -4.51
N GLY A 516 -1.02 20.10 -5.40
CA GLY A 516 -0.97 18.67 -5.04
C GLY A 516 0.46 18.21 -4.87
N THR A 517 0.87 17.83 -3.66
CA THR A 517 2.18 17.21 -3.40
C THR A 517 2.05 15.71 -3.30
N TYR A 518 2.73 14.99 -4.16
CA TYR A 518 2.75 13.53 -4.24
C TYR A 518 4.16 13.03 -3.94
N PHE A 519 4.27 12.17 -2.94
CA PHE A 519 5.55 11.71 -2.45
C PHE A 519 5.64 10.18 -2.44
N CYS A 520 6.74 9.65 -2.94
CA CYS A 520 7.10 8.24 -2.78
C CYS A 520 8.55 8.11 -2.28
N GLY A 521 8.69 7.47 -1.10
CA GLY A 521 10.00 7.27 -0.47
C GLY A 521 9.94 7.09 1.05
N PRO A 522 11.08 7.25 1.74
CA PRO A 522 11.22 7.00 3.18
C PRO A 522 10.31 7.87 4.05
N THR A 523 9.80 7.29 5.14
CA THR A 523 8.83 7.95 6.04
C THR A 523 9.40 9.21 6.72
N VAL A 524 10.71 9.27 6.98
CA VAL A 524 11.36 10.45 7.56
C VAL A 524 11.22 11.66 6.63
N LEU A 525 11.49 11.45 5.34
CA LEU A 525 11.38 12.51 4.33
C LEU A 525 9.92 12.93 4.12
N ALA A 526 8.98 11.95 4.11
CA ALA A 526 7.54 12.22 4.03
C ALA A 526 7.07 13.18 5.12
N ARG A 527 7.60 13.02 6.35
CA ARG A 527 7.26 13.89 7.47
C ARG A 527 7.71 15.33 7.24
N ALA A 528 8.96 15.52 6.85
CA ALA A 528 9.51 16.85 6.59
C ALA A 528 8.75 17.59 5.49
N ILE A 529 8.38 16.89 4.40
CA ILE A 529 7.59 17.46 3.31
C ILE A 529 6.18 17.81 3.79
N LYS A 530 5.51 16.90 4.51
CA LYS A 530 4.17 17.16 5.05
C LYS A 530 4.15 18.35 6.00
N GLU A 531 5.14 18.46 6.87
CA GLU A 531 5.29 19.62 7.78
C GLU A 531 5.47 20.92 6.98
N ALA A 532 6.25 20.91 5.92
CA ALA A 532 6.43 22.06 5.05
C ALA A 532 5.13 22.44 4.32
N CYS A 533 4.38 21.48 3.79
CA CYS A 533 3.07 21.71 3.17
C CYS A 533 2.10 22.38 4.15
N VAL A 534 1.96 21.83 5.35
CA VAL A 534 1.04 22.36 6.38
C VAL A 534 1.47 23.76 6.81
N ALA A 535 2.77 24.01 7.02
CA ALA A 535 3.28 25.30 7.46
C ALA A 535 3.12 26.41 6.41
N GLN A 536 3.07 26.07 5.14
CA GLN A 536 2.98 27.04 4.04
C GLN A 536 1.57 27.17 3.46
N SER A 537 0.62 26.32 3.87
CA SER A 537 -0.79 26.45 3.46
C SER A 537 -1.45 27.68 4.10
N THR A 538 -2.24 28.40 3.32
CA THR A 538 -3.03 29.58 3.72
C THR A 538 -4.50 29.34 3.40
N LYS A 539 -5.37 30.35 3.59
CA LYS A 539 -6.79 30.26 3.20
C LYS A 539 -6.96 30.17 1.69
N ASP A 540 -6.05 30.77 0.94
CA ASP A 540 -6.12 30.89 -0.52
C ASP A 540 -5.22 29.89 -1.25
N ILE A 541 -4.15 29.44 -0.60
CA ILE A 541 -3.20 28.46 -1.17
C ILE A 541 -3.17 27.22 -0.27
N ASN A 542 -3.64 26.10 -0.81
CA ASN A 542 -3.64 24.81 -0.12
C ASN A 542 -2.59 23.85 -0.69
N PHE A 543 -1.56 23.55 0.09
CA PHE A 543 -0.60 22.49 -0.23
C PHE A 543 -1.13 21.15 0.31
N SER A 544 -1.81 20.38 -0.53
CA SER A 544 -2.23 19.03 -0.18
C SER A 544 -1.04 18.06 -0.22
N PHE A 545 -1.02 17.08 0.67
CA PHE A 545 0.04 16.07 0.72
C PHE A 545 -0.54 14.67 0.62
N ALA A 546 -0.04 13.90 -0.33
CA ALA A 546 -0.36 12.50 -0.54
C ALA A 546 0.93 11.66 -0.58
N LYS A 547 0.94 10.54 0.13
CA LYS A 547 2.08 9.63 0.19
C LYS A 547 1.72 8.30 -0.44
N GLU A 548 2.61 7.80 -1.30
CA GLU A 548 2.56 6.41 -1.76
C GLU A 548 2.99 5.44 -0.67
N HIS A 549 2.30 4.32 -0.56
CA HIS A 549 2.47 3.31 0.49
C HIS A 549 3.03 1.99 -0.09
N PHE A 550 4.19 2.07 -0.73
CA PHE A 550 4.91 0.90 -1.23
C PHE A 550 6.03 0.49 -0.30
#